data_239de1f8c809a08e623cc8fa5adc295b
#
_entry.id   239de1f8c809a08e623cc8fa5adc295b
#
_cell.length_a   1.000
_cell.length_b   1.000
_cell.length_c   1.000
_cell.angle_alpha   90.00
_cell.angle_beta   90.00
_cell.angle_gamma   90.00
#
_symmetry.space_group_name_H-M   'P 1'
#
loop_
_entity.id
_entity.type
_entity.pdbx_description
1 polymer ?
#
loop_
_entity_poly.entity_id
_entity_poly.type
_entity_poly.pdbx_seq_one_letter_code
_entity_poly.pdbx_strand_id
1 'polypeptide(L)'
;MEFLNNKEIPNLMLAGPAGCGKTTVAKALCEELGVDYYVINGSDEGRFLDTVRNQAKNFAATVSLSATDAKHKVIIIDEADNTTHDVQLLLRANIEAFYNNCRFIFTCNYKNKIIEPLHSRCAVVEFNIKGKEKAQLAGSFFKRIQNILDEERVQYDPKVLAELINKHFPDWRRVLNECQRYSAGGNIDSAILAEFSDVNVNDLVKNLKEKNFSEVRKWVVNNLDNDPGVLLRRVYDALYGALESSSIPAAVLIIAKYQYQIAFVADQEI
;
A
#
# COMPACT_ATOMS: atom_id res chain seq x y z
N MET A 1 -17.69 -11.03 -6.20
CA MET A 1 -18.65 -12.04 -6.72
C MET A 1 -19.88 -11.39 -7.37
N GLU A 2 -20.50 -10.38 -6.74
CA GLU A 2 -21.73 -9.74 -7.26
C GLU A 2 -21.53 -9.06 -8.63
N PHE A 3 -20.41 -8.34 -8.83
CA PHE A 3 -20.06 -7.70 -10.11
C PHE A 3 -19.78 -8.71 -11.23
N LEU A 4 -19.22 -9.87 -10.90
CA LEU A 4 -18.96 -10.94 -11.87
C LEU A 4 -20.28 -11.58 -12.36
N ASN A 5 -21.23 -11.75 -11.44
CA ASN A 5 -22.53 -12.33 -11.79
C ASN A 5 -23.35 -11.42 -12.71
N ASN A 6 -23.25 -10.11 -12.52
CA ASN A 6 -24.01 -9.12 -13.30
C ASN A 6 -23.31 -8.73 -14.62
N LYS A 7 -22.08 -9.21 -14.86
CA LYS A 7 -21.24 -8.85 -16.03
C LYS A 7 -21.10 -7.33 -16.22
N GLU A 8 -21.18 -6.56 -15.14
CA GLU A 8 -21.08 -5.10 -15.17
C GLU A 8 -20.24 -4.60 -13.98
N ILE A 9 -19.24 -3.79 -14.29
CA ILE A 9 -18.41 -3.13 -13.29
C ILE A 9 -18.97 -1.72 -13.08
N PRO A 10 -19.37 -1.33 -11.85
CA PRO A 10 -19.67 0.07 -11.55
C PRO A 10 -18.40 0.91 -11.49
N ASN A 11 -18.52 2.23 -11.37
CA ASN A 11 -17.37 3.02 -10.98
C ASN A 11 -16.92 2.61 -9.58
N LEU A 12 -15.65 2.27 -9.41
CA LEU A 12 -15.08 1.77 -8.17
C LEU A 12 -13.99 2.69 -7.63
N MET A 13 -13.88 2.75 -6.31
CA MET A 13 -12.73 3.32 -5.62
C MET A 13 -12.17 2.28 -4.66
N LEU A 14 -10.98 1.76 -4.98
CA LEU A 14 -10.28 0.75 -4.21
C LEU A 14 -9.28 1.47 -3.29
N ALA A 15 -9.61 1.58 -2.01
CA ALA A 15 -8.82 2.31 -1.02
C ALA A 15 -8.15 1.36 -0.03
N GLY A 16 -6.89 1.62 0.33
CA GLY A 16 -6.19 0.82 1.35
C GLY A 16 -4.67 0.95 1.28
N PRO A 17 -3.94 0.30 2.18
CA PRO A 17 -2.49 0.43 2.28
C PRO A 17 -1.76 -0.01 1.01
N ALA A 18 -0.49 0.40 0.88
CA ALA A 18 0.36 -0.02 -0.22
C ALA A 18 0.54 -1.55 -0.24
N GLY A 19 0.77 -2.13 -1.42
CA GLY A 19 1.10 -3.54 -1.58
C GLY A 19 -0.04 -4.56 -1.31
N CYS A 20 -1.26 -4.11 -0.94
CA CYS A 20 -2.39 -5.01 -0.63
C CYS A 20 -3.14 -5.57 -1.86
N GLY A 21 -2.72 -5.22 -3.09
CA GLY A 21 -3.26 -5.80 -4.32
C GLY A 21 -4.37 -5.01 -5.01
N LYS A 22 -4.63 -3.74 -4.69
CA LYS A 22 -5.69 -2.90 -5.30
C LYS A 22 -5.67 -2.91 -6.83
N THR A 23 -4.54 -2.56 -7.41
CA THR A 23 -4.36 -2.51 -8.88
C THR A 23 -4.47 -3.90 -9.50
N THR A 24 -3.99 -4.93 -8.81
CA THR A 24 -4.10 -6.33 -9.25
C THR A 24 -5.57 -6.76 -9.32
N VAL A 25 -6.36 -6.43 -8.30
CA VAL A 25 -7.80 -6.73 -8.28
C VAL A 25 -8.54 -5.96 -9.37
N ALA A 26 -8.20 -4.67 -9.59
CA ALA A 26 -8.80 -3.89 -10.68
C ALA A 26 -8.58 -4.53 -12.05
N LYS A 27 -7.34 -4.95 -12.35
CA LYS A 27 -7.01 -5.63 -13.61
C LYS A 27 -7.68 -6.99 -13.72
N ALA A 28 -7.60 -7.81 -12.66
CA ALA A 28 -8.22 -9.13 -12.64
C ALA A 28 -9.75 -9.10 -12.86
N LEU A 29 -10.44 -8.08 -12.32
CA LEU A 29 -11.87 -7.89 -12.59
C LEU A 29 -12.15 -7.62 -14.08
N CYS A 30 -11.31 -6.81 -14.73
CA CYS A 30 -11.44 -6.53 -16.16
C CYS A 30 -11.16 -7.76 -17.02
N GLU A 31 -10.10 -8.50 -16.69
CA GLU A 31 -9.70 -9.72 -17.40
C GLU A 31 -10.74 -10.83 -17.26
N GLU A 32 -11.25 -11.05 -16.06
CA GLU A 32 -12.29 -12.08 -15.78
C GLU A 32 -13.58 -11.82 -16.55
N LEU A 33 -13.94 -10.54 -16.71
CA LEU A 33 -15.14 -10.14 -17.46
C LEU A 33 -14.91 -9.95 -18.96
N GLY A 34 -13.64 -10.06 -19.41
CA GLY A 34 -13.27 -9.82 -20.80
C GLY A 34 -13.51 -8.37 -21.24
N VAL A 35 -13.36 -7.41 -20.33
CA VAL A 35 -13.59 -5.98 -20.57
C VAL A 35 -12.29 -5.33 -21.02
N ASP A 36 -12.34 -4.55 -22.10
CA ASP A 36 -11.21 -3.72 -22.51
C ASP A 36 -10.91 -2.68 -21.44
N TYR A 37 -9.65 -2.58 -21.00
CA TYR A 37 -9.25 -1.59 -20.01
C TYR A 37 -8.00 -0.83 -20.39
N TYR A 38 -7.91 0.41 -19.89
CA TYR A 38 -6.76 1.29 -20.05
C TYR A 38 -6.28 1.77 -18.68
N VAL A 39 -4.97 1.64 -18.39
CA VAL A 39 -4.40 2.01 -17.09
C VAL A 39 -3.63 3.31 -17.23
N ILE A 40 -3.93 4.25 -16.34
CA ILE A 40 -3.23 5.54 -16.23
C ILE A 40 -2.69 5.64 -14.81
N ASN A 41 -1.40 5.93 -14.66
CA ASN A 41 -0.78 6.12 -13.36
C ASN A 41 -0.86 7.59 -12.93
N GLY A 42 -1.49 7.88 -11.79
CA GLY A 42 -1.64 9.22 -11.24
C GLY A 42 -0.34 9.87 -10.78
N SER A 43 0.73 9.09 -10.60
CA SER A 43 2.06 9.60 -10.24
C SER A 43 2.84 10.19 -11.42
N ASP A 44 2.38 10.01 -12.66
CA ASP A 44 3.05 10.53 -13.86
C ASP A 44 2.63 11.99 -14.14
N GLU A 45 3.07 12.92 -13.28
CA GLU A 45 2.63 14.31 -13.23
C GLU A 45 2.79 15.06 -14.55
N GLY A 46 3.87 14.81 -15.32
CA GLY A 46 4.21 15.59 -16.50
C GLY A 46 3.29 15.34 -17.71
N ARG A 47 2.61 14.21 -17.77
CA ARG A 47 1.77 13.78 -18.91
C ARG A 47 0.34 13.47 -18.56
N PHE A 48 0.02 13.42 -17.26
CA PHE A 48 -1.26 12.91 -16.80
C PHE A 48 -2.45 13.72 -17.32
N LEU A 49 -2.37 15.04 -17.28
CA LEU A 49 -3.46 15.91 -17.72
C LEU A 49 -3.74 15.74 -19.23
N ASP A 50 -2.71 15.64 -20.04
CA ASP A 50 -2.83 15.42 -21.49
C ASP A 50 -3.29 14.00 -21.81
N THR A 51 -2.83 13.01 -21.03
CA THR A 51 -3.27 11.62 -21.16
C THR A 51 -4.75 11.48 -20.85
N VAL A 52 -5.23 12.12 -19.77
CA VAL A 52 -6.66 12.10 -19.41
C VAL A 52 -7.50 12.86 -20.43
N ARG A 53 -7.03 14.02 -20.91
CA ARG A 53 -7.77 14.82 -21.90
C ARG A 53 -7.87 14.16 -23.27
N ASN A 54 -6.82 13.51 -23.73
CA ASN A 54 -6.72 13.00 -25.11
C ASN A 54 -6.90 11.48 -25.16
N GLN A 55 -6.03 10.73 -24.47
CA GLN A 55 -6.01 9.27 -24.60
C GLN A 55 -7.20 8.60 -23.89
N ALA A 56 -7.49 8.99 -22.64
CA ALA A 56 -8.63 8.46 -21.91
C ALA A 56 -9.94 8.81 -22.61
N LYS A 57 -10.06 10.05 -23.11
CA LYS A 57 -11.23 10.49 -23.88
C LYS A 57 -11.41 9.69 -25.16
N ASN A 58 -10.36 9.49 -25.93
CA ASN A 58 -10.41 8.71 -27.18
C ASN A 58 -10.77 7.25 -26.89
N PHE A 59 -10.16 6.64 -25.85
CA PHE A 59 -10.48 5.28 -25.44
C PHE A 59 -11.94 5.15 -25.00
N ALA A 60 -12.46 6.07 -24.21
CA ALA A 60 -13.84 6.06 -23.73
C ALA A 60 -14.87 6.32 -24.85
N ALA A 61 -14.52 7.13 -25.86
CA ALA A 61 -15.41 7.47 -26.97
C ALA A 61 -15.51 6.37 -28.03
N THR A 62 -14.53 5.46 -28.12
CA THR A 62 -14.56 4.35 -29.10
C THR A 62 -15.38 3.16 -28.57
N VAL A 63 -16.07 2.47 -29.44
CA VAL A 63 -16.78 1.23 -29.10
C VAL A 63 -15.77 0.09 -28.98
N SER A 64 -15.98 -0.83 -28.03
CA SER A 64 -15.17 -2.05 -27.95
C SER A 64 -15.41 -2.92 -29.18
N LEU A 65 -14.32 -3.40 -29.77
CA LEU A 65 -14.38 -4.37 -30.87
C LEU A 65 -14.31 -5.82 -30.34
N SER A 66 -14.16 -6.01 -29.03
CA SER A 66 -14.12 -7.32 -28.41
C SER A 66 -15.46 -8.02 -28.59
N ALA A 67 -15.43 -9.27 -29.03
CA ALA A 67 -16.61 -10.13 -29.22
C ALA A 67 -17.28 -10.56 -27.91
N THR A 68 -16.91 -9.94 -26.79
CA THR A 68 -17.45 -10.23 -25.46
C THR A 68 -18.75 -9.47 -25.23
N ASP A 69 -19.68 -10.07 -24.47
CA ASP A 69 -20.96 -9.44 -24.05
C ASP A 69 -20.80 -8.22 -23.13
N ALA A 70 -19.57 -7.75 -22.94
CA ALA A 70 -19.26 -6.63 -22.06
C ALA A 70 -19.70 -5.30 -22.70
N LYS A 71 -20.65 -4.64 -22.05
CA LYS A 71 -21.32 -3.42 -22.53
C LYS A 71 -20.49 -2.15 -22.40
N HIS A 72 -19.36 -2.18 -21.69
CA HIS A 72 -18.56 -0.99 -21.34
C HIS A 72 -17.08 -1.30 -21.31
N LYS A 73 -16.28 -0.25 -21.46
CA LYS A 73 -14.83 -0.25 -21.24
C LYS A 73 -14.49 0.22 -19.82
N VAL A 74 -13.25 0.02 -19.38
CA VAL A 74 -12.81 0.46 -18.07
C VAL A 74 -11.53 1.30 -18.18
N ILE A 75 -11.50 2.43 -17.47
CA ILE A 75 -10.29 3.21 -17.26
C ILE A 75 -9.88 3.04 -15.80
N ILE A 76 -8.68 2.52 -15.58
CA ILE A 76 -8.10 2.35 -14.25
C ILE A 76 -7.17 3.54 -14.00
N ILE A 77 -7.48 4.35 -13.00
CA ILE A 77 -6.61 5.43 -12.51
C ILE A 77 -5.89 4.90 -11.28
N ASP A 78 -4.65 4.48 -11.49
CA ASP A 78 -3.80 3.96 -10.42
C ASP A 78 -3.14 5.12 -9.66
N GLU A 79 -3.05 5.00 -8.32
CA GLU A 79 -2.52 6.04 -7.44
C GLU A 79 -3.23 7.40 -7.60
N ALA A 80 -4.55 7.39 -7.66
CA ALA A 80 -5.37 8.59 -7.87
C ALA A 80 -5.17 9.67 -6.79
N ASP A 81 -4.74 9.30 -5.60
CA ASP A 81 -4.42 10.20 -4.49
C ASP A 81 -3.13 11.04 -4.71
N ASN A 82 -2.36 10.74 -5.76
CA ASN A 82 -1.22 11.56 -6.22
C ASN A 82 -1.61 12.58 -7.31
N THR A 83 -2.87 12.57 -7.76
CA THR A 83 -3.34 13.52 -8.79
C THR A 83 -3.70 14.87 -8.19
N THR A 84 -3.52 15.94 -8.98
CA THR A 84 -3.89 17.30 -8.58
C THR A 84 -5.42 17.48 -8.51
N HIS A 85 -5.88 18.47 -7.76
CA HIS A 85 -7.30 18.78 -7.65
C HIS A 85 -7.98 19.03 -9.00
N ASP A 86 -7.31 19.76 -9.92
CA ASP A 86 -7.85 20.05 -11.25
C ASP A 86 -8.03 18.80 -12.10
N VAL A 87 -7.10 17.85 -11.99
CA VAL A 87 -7.21 16.55 -12.63
C VAL A 87 -8.41 15.77 -12.08
N GLN A 88 -8.60 15.76 -10.78
CA GLN A 88 -9.74 15.09 -10.15
C GLN A 88 -11.08 15.69 -10.58
N LEU A 89 -11.15 17.02 -10.76
CA LEU A 89 -12.32 17.69 -11.32
C LEU A 89 -12.58 17.28 -12.79
N LEU A 90 -11.51 17.16 -13.59
CA LEU A 90 -11.61 16.65 -14.96
C LEU A 90 -12.11 15.20 -15.00
N LEU A 91 -11.58 14.34 -14.13
CA LEU A 91 -12.03 12.94 -14.01
C LEU A 91 -13.51 12.85 -13.62
N ARG A 92 -13.98 13.70 -12.70
CA ARG A 92 -15.40 13.81 -12.37
C ARG A 92 -16.24 14.12 -13.61
N ALA A 93 -15.83 15.10 -14.41
CA ALA A 93 -16.55 15.45 -15.65
C ALA A 93 -16.54 14.29 -16.67
N ASN A 94 -15.43 13.57 -16.77
CA ASN A 94 -15.32 12.41 -17.67
C ASN A 94 -16.23 11.24 -17.24
N ILE A 95 -16.39 10.98 -15.95
CA ILE A 95 -17.34 9.97 -15.45
C ILE A 95 -18.76 10.27 -15.95
N GLU A 96 -19.18 11.53 -15.89
CA GLU A 96 -20.50 11.94 -16.35
C GLU A 96 -20.63 11.88 -17.87
N ALA A 97 -19.60 12.37 -18.60
CA ALA A 97 -19.63 12.42 -20.07
C ALA A 97 -19.62 11.03 -20.71
N PHE A 98 -18.93 10.06 -20.13
CA PHE A 98 -18.75 8.71 -20.71
C PHE A 98 -19.54 7.61 -20.03
N TYR A 99 -20.53 7.95 -19.21
CA TYR A 99 -21.29 7.02 -18.41
C TYR A 99 -21.86 5.83 -19.22
N ASN A 100 -22.27 6.05 -20.46
CA ASN A 100 -22.86 4.99 -21.28
C ASN A 100 -21.83 3.94 -21.78
N ASN A 101 -20.57 4.34 -21.97
CA ASN A 101 -19.59 3.53 -22.67
C ASN A 101 -18.40 3.13 -21.79
N CYS A 102 -18.17 3.81 -20.67
CA CYS A 102 -16.98 3.64 -19.87
C CYS A 102 -17.27 3.69 -18.37
N ARG A 103 -16.52 2.89 -17.62
CA ARG A 103 -16.46 2.92 -16.15
C ARG A 103 -15.06 3.28 -15.69
N PHE A 104 -14.97 3.78 -14.48
CA PHE A 104 -13.70 4.21 -13.90
C PHE A 104 -13.42 3.41 -12.63
N ILE A 105 -12.20 2.91 -12.50
CA ILE A 105 -11.70 2.28 -11.27
C ILE A 105 -10.55 3.12 -10.77
N PHE A 106 -10.69 3.69 -9.58
CA PHE A 106 -9.65 4.46 -8.91
C PHE A 106 -8.97 3.57 -7.87
N THR A 107 -7.63 3.58 -7.80
CA THR A 107 -6.92 3.06 -6.66
C THR A 107 -6.32 4.20 -5.87
N CYS A 108 -6.31 4.12 -4.54
CA CYS A 108 -5.70 5.13 -3.69
C CYS A 108 -5.20 4.51 -2.37
N ASN A 109 -4.14 5.08 -1.82
CA ASN A 109 -3.68 4.75 -0.48
C ASN A 109 -4.42 5.61 0.57
N TYR A 110 -4.68 6.86 0.24
CA TYR A 110 -5.30 7.85 1.12
C TYR A 110 -6.58 8.40 0.51
N LYS A 111 -7.73 7.82 0.86
CA LYS A 111 -9.04 8.25 0.33
C LYS A 111 -9.38 9.72 0.64
N ASN A 112 -8.83 10.29 1.71
CA ASN A 112 -9.02 11.68 2.09
C ASN A 112 -8.32 12.69 1.17
N LYS A 113 -7.42 12.25 0.29
CA LYS A 113 -6.83 13.08 -0.77
C LYS A 113 -7.68 13.13 -2.03
N ILE A 114 -8.72 12.31 -2.12
CA ILE A 114 -9.66 12.30 -3.24
C ILE A 114 -10.83 13.24 -2.92
N ILE A 115 -11.24 14.04 -3.88
CA ILE A 115 -12.35 15.00 -3.72
C ILE A 115 -13.69 14.28 -3.50
N GLU A 116 -14.54 14.86 -2.65
CA GLU A 116 -15.86 14.31 -2.32
C GLU A 116 -16.75 14.01 -3.54
N PRO A 117 -16.77 14.85 -4.61
CA PRO A 117 -17.52 14.55 -5.80
C PRO A 117 -17.14 13.23 -6.53
N LEU A 118 -15.93 12.72 -6.38
CA LEU A 118 -15.54 11.40 -6.89
C LEU A 118 -16.01 10.29 -5.96
N HIS A 119 -15.96 10.49 -4.64
CA HIS A 119 -16.51 9.53 -3.69
C HIS A 119 -18.00 9.25 -3.94
N SER A 120 -18.80 10.28 -4.18
CA SER A 120 -20.24 10.14 -4.42
C SER A 120 -20.60 9.42 -5.73
N ARG A 121 -19.66 9.29 -6.66
CA ARG A 121 -19.86 8.64 -7.97
C ARG A 121 -19.28 7.25 -8.07
N CYS A 122 -18.60 6.79 -7.04
CA CYS A 122 -17.92 5.50 -7.01
C CYS A 122 -18.40 4.64 -5.84
N ALA A 123 -18.52 3.35 -6.06
CA ALA A 123 -18.64 2.41 -4.94
C ALA A 123 -17.25 2.25 -4.29
N VAL A 124 -17.14 2.63 -3.02
CA VAL A 124 -15.88 2.58 -2.28
C VAL A 124 -15.69 1.20 -1.68
N VAL A 125 -14.59 0.55 -2.02
CA VAL A 125 -14.16 -0.75 -1.45
C VAL A 125 -12.88 -0.53 -0.66
N GLU A 126 -12.97 -0.73 0.65
CA GLU A 126 -11.82 -0.58 1.54
C GLU A 126 -11.07 -1.92 1.72
N PHE A 127 -9.78 -1.92 1.41
CA PHE A 127 -8.86 -3.03 1.67
C PHE A 127 -8.39 -3.01 3.12
N ASN A 128 -9.35 -2.92 4.05
CA ASN A 128 -9.09 -2.87 5.49
C ASN A 128 -9.34 -4.25 6.10
N ILE A 129 -8.32 -5.10 6.01
CA ILE A 129 -8.40 -6.50 6.40
C ILE A 129 -8.28 -6.61 7.93
N LYS A 130 -9.32 -7.10 8.61
CA LYS A 130 -9.39 -7.21 10.07
C LYS A 130 -9.79 -8.62 10.54
N GLY A 131 -9.37 -8.96 11.75
CA GLY A 131 -9.85 -10.14 12.47
C GLY A 131 -9.60 -11.48 11.74
N LYS A 132 -10.65 -12.28 11.57
CA LYS A 132 -10.57 -13.64 10.98
C LYS A 132 -10.13 -13.65 9.53
N GLU A 133 -10.44 -12.61 8.77
CA GLU A 133 -10.05 -12.47 7.37
C GLU A 133 -8.52 -12.35 7.21
N LYS A 134 -7.86 -11.69 8.17
CA LYS A 134 -6.39 -11.58 8.19
C LYS A 134 -5.73 -12.95 8.16
N ALA A 135 -6.14 -13.86 9.04
CA ALA A 135 -5.56 -15.19 9.13
C ALA A 135 -5.82 -16.03 7.86
N GLN A 136 -7.03 -15.91 7.30
CA GLN A 136 -7.39 -16.62 6.08
C GLN A 136 -6.60 -16.13 4.87
N LEU A 137 -6.47 -14.81 4.69
CA LEU A 137 -5.71 -14.21 3.59
C LEU A 137 -4.21 -14.49 3.73
N ALA A 138 -3.65 -14.36 4.94
CA ALA A 138 -2.26 -14.70 5.20
C ALA A 138 -1.98 -16.18 4.89
N GLY A 139 -2.88 -17.10 5.27
CA GLY A 139 -2.76 -18.52 4.97
C GLY A 139 -2.84 -18.83 3.46
N SER A 140 -3.74 -18.15 2.73
CA SER A 140 -3.83 -18.29 1.27
C SER A 140 -2.59 -17.76 0.56
N PHE A 141 -2.07 -16.62 1.02
CA PHE A 141 -0.86 -16.03 0.49
C PHE A 141 0.39 -16.87 0.82
N PHE A 142 0.45 -17.44 2.02
CA PHE A 142 1.50 -18.36 2.41
C PHE A 142 1.61 -19.54 1.42
N LYS A 143 0.49 -20.19 1.12
CA LYS A 143 0.45 -21.29 0.13
C LYS A 143 0.90 -20.83 -1.25
N ARG A 144 0.50 -19.62 -1.67
CA ARG A 144 0.90 -19.06 -2.97
C ARG A 144 2.41 -18.83 -3.04
N ILE A 145 3.03 -18.28 -1.97
CA ILE A 145 4.48 -18.08 -1.93
C ILE A 145 5.21 -19.41 -1.92
N GLN A 146 4.74 -20.42 -1.16
CA GLN A 146 5.33 -21.76 -1.19
C GLN A 146 5.38 -22.30 -2.62
N ASN A 147 4.28 -22.25 -3.36
CA ASN A 147 4.25 -22.70 -4.75
C ASN A 147 5.27 -21.95 -5.62
N ILE A 148 5.40 -20.62 -5.46
CA ILE A 148 6.38 -19.82 -6.20
C ILE A 148 7.81 -20.25 -5.86
N LEU A 149 8.13 -20.41 -4.58
CA LEU A 149 9.47 -20.80 -4.13
C LEU A 149 9.83 -22.22 -4.58
N ASP A 150 8.86 -23.14 -4.61
CA ASP A 150 9.02 -24.50 -5.09
C ASP A 150 9.26 -24.51 -6.62
N GLU A 151 8.51 -23.71 -7.40
CA GLU A 151 8.71 -23.53 -8.85
C GLU A 151 10.10 -22.96 -9.15
N GLU A 152 10.57 -21.99 -8.37
CA GLU A 152 11.89 -21.36 -8.49
C GLU A 152 13.01 -22.19 -7.85
N ARG A 153 12.69 -23.34 -7.24
CA ARG A 153 13.64 -24.26 -6.56
C ARG A 153 14.45 -23.59 -5.43
N VAL A 154 13.83 -22.65 -4.74
CA VAL A 154 14.42 -21.97 -3.58
C VAL A 154 14.10 -22.76 -2.31
N GLN A 155 15.11 -23.08 -1.51
CA GLN A 155 14.90 -23.70 -0.21
C GLN A 155 14.46 -22.68 0.82
N TYR A 156 13.49 -23.02 1.66
CA TYR A 156 12.95 -22.11 2.69
C TYR A 156 12.51 -22.86 3.95
N ASP A 157 12.59 -22.16 5.09
CA ASP A 157 11.98 -22.62 6.34
C ASP A 157 10.52 -22.07 6.40
N PRO A 158 9.50 -22.96 6.49
CA PRO A 158 8.10 -22.52 6.58
C PRO A 158 7.79 -21.59 7.77
N LYS A 159 8.53 -21.73 8.89
CA LYS A 159 8.34 -20.84 10.06
C LYS A 159 8.81 -19.43 9.76
N VAL A 160 9.99 -19.31 9.16
CA VAL A 160 10.56 -18.02 8.74
C VAL A 160 9.65 -17.32 7.74
N LEU A 161 9.12 -18.07 6.77
CA LEU A 161 8.17 -17.54 5.79
C LEU A 161 6.88 -17.04 6.45
N ALA A 162 6.34 -17.76 7.43
CA ALA A 162 5.15 -17.35 8.17
C ALA A 162 5.39 -16.07 8.99
N GLU A 163 6.55 -15.94 9.63
CA GLU A 163 6.93 -14.74 10.37
C GLU A 163 7.10 -13.54 9.44
N LEU A 164 7.74 -13.72 8.28
CA LEU A 164 7.90 -12.69 7.26
C LEU A 164 6.55 -12.16 6.78
N ILE A 165 5.60 -13.06 6.50
CA ILE A 165 4.24 -12.69 6.10
C ILE A 165 3.54 -11.91 7.21
N ASN A 166 3.59 -12.39 8.45
CA ASN A 166 2.94 -11.73 9.58
C ASN A 166 3.49 -10.32 9.84
N LYS A 167 4.80 -10.15 9.65
CA LYS A 167 5.50 -8.89 9.86
C LYS A 167 5.10 -7.82 8.85
N HIS A 168 4.99 -8.19 7.58
CA HIS A 168 4.74 -7.23 6.49
C HIS A 168 3.28 -7.15 6.06
N PHE A 169 2.40 -7.96 6.67
CA PHE A 169 0.97 -7.89 6.37
C PHE A 169 0.40 -6.47 6.55
N PRO A 170 -0.36 -5.93 5.59
CA PRO A 170 -0.90 -6.54 4.37
C PRO A 170 -0.09 -6.23 3.09
N ASP A 171 1.17 -5.82 3.21
CA ASP A 171 2.04 -5.49 2.06
C ASP A 171 2.65 -6.76 1.44
N TRP A 172 1.88 -7.39 0.54
CA TRP A 172 2.30 -8.60 -0.17
C TRP A 172 3.50 -8.36 -1.10
N ARG A 173 3.61 -7.16 -1.67
CA ARG A 173 4.74 -6.78 -2.53
C ARG A 173 6.05 -6.81 -1.75
N ARG A 174 6.04 -6.27 -0.54
CA ARG A 174 7.22 -6.27 0.32
C ARG A 174 7.64 -7.68 0.70
N VAL A 175 6.69 -8.56 1.04
CA VAL A 175 6.99 -9.98 1.31
C VAL A 175 7.66 -10.64 0.12
N LEU A 176 7.15 -10.46 -1.10
CA LEU A 176 7.75 -11.02 -2.32
C LEU A 176 9.16 -10.48 -2.58
N ASN A 177 9.36 -9.16 -2.43
CA ASN A 177 10.68 -8.54 -2.60
C ASN A 177 11.70 -9.07 -1.58
N GLU A 178 11.29 -9.26 -0.34
CA GLU A 178 12.16 -9.85 0.69
C GLU A 178 12.47 -11.32 0.36
N CYS A 179 11.48 -12.12 -0.03
CA CYS A 179 11.74 -13.48 -0.49
C CYS A 179 12.73 -13.50 -1.67
N GLN A 180 12.57 -12.61 -2.64
CA GLN A 180 13.48 -12.50 -3.79
C GLN A 180 14.89 -12.10 -3.37
N ARG A 181 15.02 -11.12 -2.47
CA ARG A 181 16.32 -10.67 -1.95
C ARG A 181 17.08 -11.80 -1.28
N TYR A 182 16.40 -12.59 -0.45
CA TYR A 182 17.03 -13.68 0.29
C TYR A 182 17.26 -14.93 -0.57
N SER A 183 16.43 -15.16 -1.59
CA SER A 183 16.66 -16.27 -2.54
C SER A 183 17.98 -16.13 -3.29
N ALA A 184 18.50 -14.91 -3.46
CA ALA A 184 19.82 -14.67 -4.05
C ALA A 184 20.96 -15.26 -3.20
N GLY A 185 20.77 -15.44 -1.89
CA GLY A 185 21.69 -16.15 -0.98
C GLY A 185 21.53 -17.69 -1.01
N GLY A 186 20.56 -18.20 -1.77
CA GLY A 186 20.32 -19.63 -2.00
C GLY A 186 19.37 -20.29 -0.99
N ASN A 187 19.09 -19.67 0.14
CA ASN A 187 18.22 -20.25 1.18
C ASN A 187 17.51 -19.17 2.01
N ILE A 188 16.23 -19.39 2.28
CA ILE A 188 15.42 -18.52 3.17
C ILE A 188 15.38 -19.19 4.55
N ASP A 189 16.31 -18.85 5.43
CA ASP A 189 16.46 -19.45 6.75
C ASP A 189 16.34 -18.44 7.91
N SER A 190 16.56 -18.90 9.14
CA SER A 190 16.43 -18.09 10.34
C SER A 190 17.46 -16.95 10.46
N ALA A 191 18.55 -16.95 9.67
CA ALA A 191 19.50 -15.83 9.64
C ALA A 191 18.81 -14.54 9.18
N ILE A 192 17.79 -14.66 8.33
CA ILE A 192 16.93 -13.58 7.89
C ILE A 192 16.18 -12.92 9.06
N LEU A 193 15.70 -13.73 10.00
CA LEU A 193 15.00 -13.20 11.18
C LEU A 193 15.92 -12.42 12.11
N ALA A 194 17.21 -12.71 12.11
CA ALA A 194 18.22 -11.96 12.86
C ALA A 194 18.46 -10.56 12.26
N GLU A 195 18.42 -10.42 10.93
CA GLU A 195 18.41 -9.11 10.26
C GLU A 195 17.07 -8.36 10.46
N PHE A 196 15.99 -9.12 10.66
CA PHE A 196 14.68 -8.60 11.04
C PHE A 196 14.52 -8.45 12.55
N SER A 197 15.58 -8.68 13.36
CA SER A 197 15.48 -8.40 14.78
C SER A 197 14.88 -7.01 14.91
N ASP A 198 13.65 -6.98 15.39
CA ASP A 198 12.92 -5.74 15.58
C ASP A 198 13.88 -4.76 16.20
N VAL A 199 13.98 -3.59 15.56
CA VAL A 199 14.57 -2.42 16.20
C VAL A 199 14.16 -2.53 17.66
N ASN A 200 15.09 -2.93 18.52
CA ASN A 200 14.74 -3.28 19.90
C ASN A 200 14.44 -1.98 20.65
N VAL A 201 13.23 -1.45 20.39
CA VAL A 201 12.77 -0.20 20.98
C VAL A 201 12.72 -0.33 22.51
N ASN A 202 12.61 -1.56 23.04
CA ASN A 202 12.65 -1.79 24.48
C ASN A 202 14.01 -1.43 25.08
N ASP A 203 15.11 -1.70 24.37
CA ASP A 203 16.44 -1.28 24.81
C ASP A 203 16.58 0.23 24.77
N LEU A 204 16.03 0.90 23.76
CA LEU A 204 15.97 2.35 23.72
C LEU A 204 15.20 2.91 24.92
N VAL A 205 13.99 2.39 25.19
CA VAL A 205 13.17 2.84 26.32
C VAL A 205 13.88 2.62 27.66
N LYS A 206 14.59 1.49 27.81
CA LYS A 206 15.38 1.20 28.99
C LYS A 206 16.50 2.21 29.15
N ASN A 207 17.31 2.46 28.10
CA ASN A 207 18.41 3.41 28.12
C ASN A 207 17.92 4.85 28.36
N LEU A 208 16.74 5.22 27.84
CA LEU A 208 16.10 6.51 28.13
C LEU A 208 15.73 6.65 29.62
N LYS A 209 15.16 5.60 30.23
CA LYS A 209 14.84 5.58 31.66
C LYS A 209 16.10 5.69 32.52
N GLU A 210 17.17 5.02 32.13
CA GLU A 210 18.48 5.05 32.80
C GLU A 210 19.26 6.34 32.51
N LYS A 211 18.76 7.24 31.64
CA LYS A 211 19.39 8.47 31.18
C LYS A 211 20.79 8.23 30.58
N ASN A 212 20.99 7.07 29.95
CA ASN A 212 22.25 6.70 29.33
C ASN A 212 22.31 7.20 27.88
N PHE A 213 22.70 8.45 27.70
CA PHE A 213 22.75 9.13 26.39
C PHE A 213 23.69 8.41 25.41
N SER A 214 24.81 7.88 25.87
CA SER A 214 25.78 7.21 24.98
C SER A 214 25.20 5.97 24.31
N GLU A 215 24.44 5.15 25.06
CA GLU A 215 23.78 3.96 24.51
C GLU A 215 22.56 4.32 23.66
N VAL A 216 21.84 5.40 24.01
CA VAL A 216 20.74 5.93 23.15
C VAL A 216 21.33 6.36 21.79
N ARG A 217 22.45 7.09 21.76
CA ARG A 217 23.07 7.51 20.51
C ARG A 217 23.57 6.32 19.67
N LYS A 218 24.22 5.34 20.28
CA LYS A 218 24.62 4.10 19.59
C LYS A 218 23.41 3.38 18.98
N TRP A 219 22.32 3.34 19.74
CA TRP A 219 21.08 2.73 19.24
C TRP A 219 20.55 3.47 18.00
N VAL A 220 20.57 4.82 17.99
CA VAL A 220 20.16 5.63 16.83
C VAL A 220 21.05 5.32 15.63
N VAL A 221 22.39 5.36 15.80
CA VAL A 221 23.35 5.08 14.72
C VAL A 221 23.14 3.69 14.11
N ASN A 222 22.86 2.68 14.94
CA ASN A 222 22.63 1.31 14.47
C ASN A 222 21.27 1.13 13.76
N ASN A 223 20.40 2.14 13.78
CA ASN A 223 19.06 2.08 13.22
C ASN A 223 18.78 3.17 12.16
N LEU A 224 19.82 3.86 11.67
CA LEU A 224 19.70 4.92 10.65
C LEU A 224 19.10 4.43 9.32
N ASP A 225 19.25 3.15 8.99
CA ASP A 225 18.71 2.55 7.77
C ASP A 225 17.18 2.40 7.79
N ASN A 226 16.53 2.65 8.93
CA ASN A 226 15.08 2.58 9.06
C ASN A 226 14.44 3.92 8.70
N ASP A 227 13.24 3.87 8.13
CA ASP A 227 12.44 5.09 7.90
C ASP A 227 12.16 5.79 9.24
N PRO A 228 12.55 7.07 9.38
CA PRO A 228 12.42 7.79 10.66
C PRO A 228 10.98 7.94 11.12
N GLY A 229 10.01 8.05 10.21
CA GLY A 229 8.59 8.15 10.55
C GLY A 229 8.06 6.85 11.16
N VAL A 230 8.47 5.71 10.58
CA VAL A 230 8.15 4.38 11.13
C VAL A 230 8.83 4.17 12.47
N LEU A 231 10.08 4.61 12.61
CA LEU A 231 10.85 4.52 13.84
C LEU A 231 10.19 5.31 14.98
N LEU A 232 9.86 6.58 14.73
CA LEU A 232 9.17 7.43 15.70
C LEU A 232 7.81 6.86 16.11
N ARG A 233 7.09 6.25 15.17
CA ARG A 233 5.82 5.58 15.50
C ARG A 233 6.02 4.40 16.46
N ARG A 234 7.02 3.57 16.22
CA ARG A 234 7.37 2.44 17.10
C ARG A 234 7.82 2.93 18.49
N VAL A 235 8.62 4.01 18.53
CA VAL A 235 9.03 4.64 19.78
C VAL A 235 7.81 5.13 20.55
N TYR A 236 6.88 5.80 19.90
CA TYR A 236 5.61 6.24 20.51
C TYR A 236 4.84 5.06 21.12
N ASP A 237 4.63 3.99 20.34
CA ASP A 237 3.86 2.82 20.77
C ASP A 237 4.53 2.13 21.99
N ALA A 238 5.86 2.06 22.04
CA ALA A 238 6.61 1.52 23.17
C ALA A 238 6.57 2.45 24.39
N LEU A 239 6.68 3.75 24.20
CA LEU A 239 6.60 4.74 25.28
C LEU A 239 5.21 4.80 25.90
N TYR A 240 4.15 4.58 25.11
CA TYR A 240 2.77 4.57 25.60
C TYR A 240 2.55 3.54 26.71
N GLY A 241 3.20 2.37 26.61
CA GLY A 241 3.16 1.34 27.65
C GLY A 241 4.16 1.54 28.81
N ALA A 242 5.13 2.46 28.65
CA ALA A 242 6.25 2.64 29.57
C ALA A 242 6.17 3.92 30.42
N LEU A 243 5.34 4.88 30.00
CA LEU A 243 5.14 6.18 30.65
C LEU A 243 3.88 6.20 31.53
N GLU A 244 3.89 7.06 32.53
CA GLU A 244 2.68 7.42 33.28
C GLU A 244 1.71 8.20 32.40
N SER A 245 0.41 8.03 32.60
CA SER A 245 -0.64 8.65 31.78
C SER A 245 -0.53 10.19 31.72
N SER A 246 -0.03 10.81 32.79
CA SER A 246 0.22 12.28 32.86
C SER A 246 1.32 12.76 31.94
N SER A 247 2.30 11.90 31.59
CA SER A 247 3.47 12.24 30.75
C SER A 247 3.23 11.96 29.26
N ILE A 248 2.20 11.21 28.90
CA ILE A 248 1.91 10.84 27.52
C ILE A 248 1.68 12.07 26.63
N PRO A 249 0.88 13.10 27.01
CA PRO A 249 0.67 14.27 26.17
C PRO A 249 1.96 15.02 25.83
N ALA A 250 2.88 15.13 26.80
CA ALA A 250 4.18 15.77 26.59
C ALA A 250 5.03 14.97 25.60
N ALA A 251 5.06 13.63 25.72
CA ALA A 251 5.77 12.78 24.78
C ALA A 251 5.22 12.87 23.35
N VAL A 252 3.89 12.96 23.19
CA VAL A 252 3.24 13.17 21.89
C VAL A 252 3.68 14.47 21.24
N LEU A 253 3.70 15.57 22.00
CA LEU A 253 4.11 16.88 21.48
C LEU A 253 5.58 16.88 21.04
N ILE A 254 6.46 16.24 21.81
CA ILE A 254 7.89 16.10 21.47
C ILE A 254 8.03 15.30 20.17
N ILE A 255 7.41 14.14 20.07
CA ILE A 255 7.49 13.27 18.88
C ILE A 255 6.95 14.00 17.65
N ALA A 256 5.78 14.63 17.76
CA ALA A 256 5.17 15.38 16.66
C ALA A 256 6.08 16.52 16.15
N LYS A 257 6.72 17.24 17.09
CA LYS A 257 7.67 18.31 16.75
C LYS A 257 8.85 17.76 15.93
N TYR A 258 9.47 16.70 16.39
CA TYR A 258 10.63 16.12 15.70
C TYR A 258 10.25 15.40 14.40
N GLN A 259 9.08 14.76 14.34
CA GLN A 259 8.58 14.19 13.11
C GLN A 259 8.40 15.23 12.01
N TYR A 260 7.95 16.44 12.36
CA TYR A 260 7.89 17.55 11.41
C TYR A 260 9.29 18.00 10.96
N GLN A 261 10.24 18.08 11.90
CA GLN A 261 11.61 18.55 11.62
C GLN A 261 12.39 17.58 10.74
N ILE A 262 12.21 16.27 10.90
CA ILE A 262 12.90 15.23 10.10
C ILE A 262 12.70 15.42 8.60
N ALA A 263 11.56 15.96 8.16
CA ALA A 263 11.31 16.23 6.74
C ALA A 263 12.25 17.29 6.13
N PHE A 264 12.96 18.09 6.95
CA PHE A 264 13.75 19.23 6.52
C PHE A 264 15.25 19.11 6.88
N VAL A 265 15.65 18.12 7.65
CA VAL A 265 17.06 17.94 8.04
C VAL A 265 17.83 17.14 6.99
N ALA A 266 19.07 17.56 6.73
CA ALA A 266 19.96 16.86 5.81
C ALA A 266 20.59 15.61 6.44
N ASP A 267 20.78 15.62 7.75
CA ASP A 267 21.35 14.52 8.53
C ASP A 267 20.37 14.09 9.61
N GLN A 268 19.92 12.84 9.52
CA GLN A 268 18.93 12.28 10.42
C GLN A 268 19.52 11.73 11.74
N GLU A 269 20.86 11.68 11.85
CA GLU A 269 21.54 11.28 13.09
C GLU A 269 21.50 12.40 14.15
N ILE A 270 21.50 13.65 13.71
CA ILE A 270 21.54 14.84 14.55
C ILE A 270 20.12 15.32 14.84
#